data_79f7411df7c75629ba369d8d10bb8a59
#
_entry.id   79f7411df7c75629ba369d8d10bb8a59
#
_cell.length_a   1.000
_cell.length_b   1.000
_cell.length_c   1.000
_cell.angle_alpha   90.00
_cell.angle_beta   90.00
_cell.angle_gamma   90.00
#
_symmetry.space_group_name_H-M   'P 1'
#
loop_
_entity.id
_entity.type
_entity.pdbx_description
1 polymer ?
#
loop_
_entity_poly.entity_id
_entity_poly.type
_entity_poly.pdbx_seq_one_letter_code
_entity_poly.pdbx_strand_id
1 'polypeptide(L)'
;VVEVHPLNTDQLLARLAEFTDLYAVVYAEPPYEEGPEQAERFRTHLADDAGRDGFTVVAAVDDTATGLAYGWTMPAGVWWSRADTDPPPEIRDVDKFAVMEWIVHPRYRGQGIGAKLIRALLADRPESFATLASDPRSAARSMYTRAGWRQVGTSTLPWGPPMDLLVLDLPISPEPS
;
A
#
# COMPACT_ATOMS: atom_id res chain seq x y z
N VAL A 1 -9.58 17.12 -13.39
CA VAL A 1 -9.72 15.66 -13.56
C VAL A 1 -8.54 14.95 -12.93
N VAL A 2 -8.80 13.97 -12.08
CA VAL A 2 -7.74 13.20 -11.41
C VAL A 2 -7.10 12.22 -12.42
N GLU A 3 -5.79 12.32 -12.55
CA GLU A 3 -5.00 11.40 -13.36
C GLU A 3 -4.16 10.49 -12.48
N VAL A 4 -4.05 9.22 -12.86
CA VAL A 4 -3.20 8.22 -12.18
C VAL A 4 -2.07 7.82 -13.11
N HIS A 5 -0.84 7.96 -12.63
CA HIS A 5 0.35 7.61 -13.41
C HIS A 5 1.50 7.15 -12.52
N PRO A 6 2.40 6.32 -13.07
CA PRO A 6 3.60 5.91 -12.37
C PRO A 6 4.58 7.08 -12.26
N LEU A 7 5.41 7.05 -11.22
CA LEU A 7 6.51 7.99 -11.04
C LEU A 7 7.84 7.25 -11.08
N ASN A 8 8.87 7.88 -11.66
CA ASN A 8 10.23 7.43 -11.44
C ASN A 8 10.77 7.99 -10.11
N THR A 9 11.95 7.55 -9.70
CA THR A 9 12.55 7.96 -8.43
C THR A 9 12.76 9.47 -8.34
N ASP A 10 13.23 10.12 -9.40
CA ASP A 10 13.46 11.57 -9.39
C ASP A 10 12.15 12.34 -9.24
N GLN A 11 11.11 11.93 -9.93
CA GLN A 11 9.77 12.51 -9.81
C GLN A 11 9.19 12.33 -8.40
N LEU A 12 9.38 11.15 -7.80
CA LEU A 12 8.97 10.89 -6.43
C LEU A 12 9.68 11.80 -5.44
N LEU A 13 11.01 11.87 -5.53
CA LEU A 13 11.83 12.67 -4.61
C LEU A 13 11.53 14.17 -4.73
N ALA A 14 11.25 14.65 -5.93
CA ALA A 14 10.86 16.04 -6.15
C ALA A 14 9.52 16.43 -5.50
N ARG A 15 8.68 15.44 -5.18
CA ARG A 15 7.33 15.64 -4.63
C ARG A 15 7.15 15.08 -3.22
N LEU A 16 8.24 14.74 -2.52
CA LEU A 16 8.17 14.15 -1.17
C LEU A 16 7.37 15.01 -0.18
N ALA A 17 7.51 16.31 -0.21
CA ALA A 17 6.76 17.20 0.68
C ALA A 17 5.24 17.07 0.44
N GLU A 18 4.83 17.01 -0.81
CA GLU A 18 3.42 16.87 -1.19
C GLU A 18 2.84 15.52 -0.74
N PHE A 19 3.59 14.42 -0.90
CA PHE A 19 3.16 13.11 -0.43
C PHE A 19 3.17 13.01 1.10
N THR A 20 4.08 13.71 1.77
CA THR A 20 4.10 13.81 3.23
C THR A 20 2.86 14.53 3.75
N ASP A 21 2.46 15.62 3.10
CA ASP A 21 1.23 16.35 3.43
C ASP A 21 -0.01 15.48 3.22
N LEU A 22 -0.07 14.73 2.12
CA LEU A 22 -1.14 13.78 1.86
C LEU A 22 -1.22 12.70 2.95
N TYR A 23 -0.11 12.12 3.33
CA TYR A 23 -0.02 11.14 4.42
C TYR A 23 -0.56 11.73 5.73
N ALA A 24 -0.11 12.93 6.08
CA ALA A 24 -0.53 13.59 7.31
C ALA A 24 -2.05 13.79 7.38
N VAL A 25 -2.67 14.20 6.28
CA VAL A 25 -4.14 14.39 6.22
C VAL A 25 -4.87 13.05 6.38
N VAL A 26 -4.43 12.00 5.70
CA VAL A 26 -5.08 10.68 5.74
C VAL A 26 -4.99 10.05 7.12
N TYR A 27 -3.80 10.06 7.72
CA TYR A 27 -3.55 9.36 8.99
C TYR A 27 -3.86 10.21 10.22
N ALA A 28 -4.24 11.47 10.06
CA ALA A 28 -4.84 12.25 11.16
C ALA A 28 -6.24 11.76 11.55
N GLU A 29 -6.91 11.05 10.65
CA GLU A 29 -8.25 10.52 10.89
C GLU A 29 -8.24 9.26 11.78
N PRO A 30 -9.33 9.00 12.54
CA PRO A 30 -9.51 7.71 13.22
C PRO A 30 -9.49 6.53 12.20
N PRO A 31 -9.02 5.36 12.59
CA PRO A 31 -8.51 4.98 13.91
C PRO A 31 -7.03 5.34 14.15
N TYR A 32 -6.36 5.96 13.19
CA TYR A 32 -4.91 6.17 13.22
C TYR A 32 -4.50 7.31 14.14
N GLU A 33 -5.12 8.48 13.99
CA GLU A 33 -4.88 9.70 14.80
C GLU A 33 -3.37 10.02 14.94
N GLU A 34 -2.63 9.85 13.84
CA GLU A 34 -1.20 10.10 13.78
C GLU A 34 -0.88 11.59 13.69
N GLY A 35 0.29 11.95 14.20
CA GLY A 35 0.78 13.32 14.24
C GLY A 35 1.99 13.57 13.34
N PRO A 36 2.66 14.76 13.49
CA PRO A 36 3.76 15.18 12.63
C PRO A 36 4.97 14.24 12.64
N GLU A 37 5.25 13.59 13.77
CA GLU A 37 6.38 12.65 13.88
C GLU A 37 6.23 11.44 12.96
N GLN A 38 5.02 10.90 12.85
CA GLN A 38 4.72 9.78 11.98
C GLN A 38 4.80 10.19 10.51
N ALA A 39 4.34 11.38 10.17
CA ALA A 39 4.46 11.93 8.81
C ALA A 39 5.93 12.11 8.40
N GLU A 40 6.78 12.58 9.29
CA GLU A 40 8.22 12.71 9.00
C GLU A 40 8.92 11.35 8.87
N ARG A 41 8.53 10.37 9.67
CA ARG A 41 9.00 8.99 9.50
C ARG A 41 8.59 8.42 8.14
N PHE A 42 7.36 8.65 7.74
CA PHE A 42 6.86 8.26 6.41
C PHE A 42 7.73 8.85 5.31
N ARG A 43 8.04 10.14 5.39
CA ARG A 43 8.90 10.83 4.42
C ARG A 43 10.26 10.18 4.29
N THR A 44 10.91 9.90 5.41
CA THR A 44 12.22 9.24 5.45
C THR A 44 12.15 7.82 4.88
N HIS A 45 11.16 7.04 5.30
CA HIS A 45 10.97 5.67 4.83
C HIS A 45 10.68 5.62 3.32
N LEU A 46 9.85 6.50 2.80
CA LEU A 46 9.54 6.53 1.37
C LEU A 46 10.80 6.82 0.53
N ALA A 47 11.63 7.75 0.98
CA ALA A 47 12.89 8.06 0.30
C ALA A 47 13.86 6.87 0.31
N ASP A 48 13.98 6.17 1.45
CA ASP A 48 14.83 4.99 1.59
C ASP A 48 14.29 3.81 0.77
N ASP A 49 12.99 3.60 0.78
CA ASP A 49 12.32 2.50 0.10
C ASP A 49 12.41 2.60 -1.42
N ALA A 50 12.57 3.80 -1.96
CA ALA A 50 12.77 4.03 -3.39
C ALA A 50 13.98 3.30 -3.98
N GLY A 51 14.93 2.90 -3.14
CA GLY A 51 16.11 2.10 -3.54
C GLY A 51 15.93 0.58 -3.46
N ARG A 52 14.77 0.08 -3.02
CA ARG A 52 14.52 -1.35 -2.88
C ARG A 52 14.24 -2.03 -4.20
N ASP A 53 14.58 -3.33 -4.29
CA ASP A 53 14.28 -4.15 -5.46
C ASP A 53 12.76 -4.19 -5.73
N GLY A 54 12.39 -3.98 -6.99
CA GLY A 54 11.00 -3.99 -7.43
C GLY A 54 10.18 -2.78 -6.97
N PHE A 55 10.81 -1.76 -6.37
CA PHE A 55 10.09 -0.55 -5.95
C PHE A 55 9.31 0.05 -7.12
N THR A 56 8.03 0.27 -6.87
CA THR A 56 7.12 0.88 -7.83
C THR A 56 6.19 1.82 -7.07
N VAL A 57 5.97 3.00 -7.62
CA VAL A 57 5.09 4.02 -7.05
C VAL A 57 4.19 4.60 -8.12
N VAL A 58 2.92 4.78 -7.76
CA VAL A 58 1.91 5.46 -8.59
C VAL A 58 1.25 6.56 -7.80
N ALA A 59 0.93 7.64 -8.45
CA ALA A 59 0.26 8.78 -7.84
C ALA A 59 -1.02 9.14 -8.58
N ALA A 60 -2.02 9.58 -7.83
CA ALA A 60 -3.20 10.26 -8.34
C ALA A 60 -3.04 11.75 -8.12
N VAL A 61 -3.24 12.54 -9.17
CA VAL A 61 -2.98 13.97 -9.15
C VAL A 61 -4.15 14.74 -9.77
N ASP A 62 -4.54 15.82 -9.09
CA ASP A 62 -5.47 16.84 -9.57
C ASP A 62 -4.94 18.18 -9.02
N ASP A 63 -4.12 18.89 -9.80
CA ASP A 63 -3.26 20.00 -9.38
C ASP A 63 -2.23 19.61 -8.30
N THR A 64 -2.67 18.92 -7.26
CA THR A 64 -1.82 18.37 -6.19
C THR A 64 -2.05 16.87 -6.04
N ALA A 65 -1.21 16.20 -5.22
CA ALA A 65 -1.37 14.78 -4.95
C ALA A 65 -2.67 14.50 -4.18
N THR A 66 -3.51 13.65 -4.76
CA THR A 66 -4.78 13.21 -4.17
C THR A 66 -4.77 11.75 -3.75
N GLY A 67 -3.77 11.00 -4.18
CA GLY A 67 -3.59 9.59 -3.81
C GLY A 67 -2.19 9.11 -4.10
N LEU A 68 -1.80 8.04 -3.43
CA LEU A 68 -0.49 7.41 -3.55
C LEU A 68 -0.61 5.93 -3.26
N ALA A 69 0.09 5.13 -4.05
CA ALA A 69 0.32 3.72 -3.71
C ALA A 69 1.74 3.34 -4.09
N TYR A 70 2.42 2.59 -3.24
CA TYR A 70 3.75 2.07 -3.54
C TYR A 70 4.03 0.77 -2.80
N GLY A 71 5.04 0.08 -3.28
CA GLY A 71 5.53 -1.12 -2.67
C GLY A 71 6.82 -1.60 -3.30
N TRP A 72 7.27 -2.76 -2.90
CA TRP A 72 8.48 -3.40 -3.43
C TRP A 72 8.35 -4.93 -3.41
N THR A 73 9.29 -5.60 -4.04
CA THR A 73 9.34 -7.07 -4.05
C THR A 73 9.80 -7.60 -2.69
N MET A 74 8.93 -8.40 -2.07
CA MET A 74 9.26 -9.23 -0.92
C MET A 74 9.66 -10.61 -1.46
N PRO A 75 10.97 -10.98 -1.40
CA PRO A 75 11.45 -12.17 -2.08
C PRO A 75 10.96 -13.48 -1.46
N ALA A 76 11.07 -14.56 -2.21
CA ALA A 76 10.80 -15.91 -1.72
C ALA A 76 11.53 -16.20 -0.40
N GLY A 77 10.85 -16.82 0.54
CA GLY A 77 11.36 -17.11 1.88
C GLY A 77 11.23 -15.97 2.89
N VAL A 78 10.89 -14.76 2.43
CA VAL A 78 10.68 -13.59 3.30
C VAL A 78 9.19 -13.36 3.53
N TRP A 79 8.85 -12.99 4.75
CA TRP A 79 7.49 -12.61 5.14
C TRP A 79 7.54 -11.39 6.08
N TRP A 80 6.40 -10.86 6.43
CA TRP A 80 6.29 -9.77 7.38
C TRP A 80 7.01 -10.11 8.70
N SER A 81 7.97 -9.31 9.10
CA SER A 81 8.88 -9.62 10.23
C SER A 81 8.18 -9.75 11.57
N ARG A 82 6.99 -9.17 11.70
CA ARG A 82 6.18 -9.20 12.94
C ARG A 82 4.94 -10.06 12.82
N ALA A 83 4.86 -10.90 11.79
CA ALA A 83 3.78 -11.87 11.66
C ALA A 83 3.79 -12.85 12.83
N ASP A 84 2.61 -13.17 13.35
CA ASP A 84 2.45 -14.10 14.47
C ASP A 84 2.77 -15.53 14.06
N THR A 85 2.53 -15.87 12.79
CA THR A 85 2.81 -17.19 12.19
C THR A 85 3.34 -17.03 10.78
N ASP A 86 4.05 -18.04 10.29
CA ASP A 86 4.43 -18.10 8.88
C ASP A 86 3.20 -18.28 7.98
N PRO A 87 3.21 -17.74 6.77
CA PRO A 87 2.15 -18.00 5.80
C PRO A 87 2.28 -19.41 5.24
N PRO A 88 1.23 -19.93 4.55
CA PRO A 88 1.35 -21.19 3.82
C PRO A 88 2.58 -21.21 2.89
N PRO A 89 3.24 -22.38 2.71
CA PRO A 89 4.45 -22.48 1.88
C PRO A 89 4.28 -21.95 0.45
N GLU A 90 3.11 -22.13 -0.15
CA GLU A 90 2.81 -21.64 -1.50
C GLU A 90 2.86 -20.12 -1.61
N ILE A 91 2.72 -19.41 -0.51
CA ILE A 91 2.86 -17.95 -0.43
C ILE A 91 4.30 -17.58 -0.02
N ARG A 92 4.83 -18.23 1.01
CA ARG A 92 6.16 -17.95 1.54
C ARG A 92 7.26 -18.15 0.52
N ASP A 93 7.19 -19.24 -0.24
CA ASP A 93 8.30 -19.74 -1.06
C ASP A 93 8.35 -19.13 -2.48
N VAL A 94 7.55 -18.12 -2.74
CA VAL A 94 7.54 -17.34 -4.00
C VAL A 94 7.73 -15.86 -3.72
N ASP A 95 8.08 -15.09 -4.76
CA ASP A 95 8.14 -13.64 -4.66
C ASP A 95 6.73 -13.05 -4.49
N LYS A 96 6.60 -12.08 -3.60
CA LYS A 96 5.38 -11.31 -3.35
C LYS A 96 5.69 -9.83 -3.58
N PHE A 97 4.69 -9.08 -4.00
CA PHE A 97 4.77 -7.62 -4.02
C PHE A 97 4.14 -7.06 -2.74
N ALA A 98 4.98 -6.49 -1.88
CA ALA A 98 4.51 -5.88 -0.63
C ALA A 98 4.01 -4.48 -0.89
N VAL A 99 2.69 -4.27 -0.77
CA VAL A 99 2.07 -2.94 -0.83
C VAL A 99 2.26 -2.28 0.52
N MET A 100 3.07 -1.23 0.55
CA MET A 100 3.44 -0.55 1.79
C MET A 100 2.53 0.61 2.11
N GLU A 101 2.04 1.32 1.08
CA GLU A 101 1.10 2.41 1.23
C GLU A 101 0.10 2.41 0.09
N TRP A 102 -1.14 2.71 0.43
CA TRP A 102 -2.24 2.84 -0.52
C TRP A 102 -3.29 3.77 0.09
N ILE A 103 -3.21 5.05 -0.25
CA ILE A 103 -4.01 6.10 0.36
C ILE A 103 -4.66 7.01 -0.67
N VAL A 104 -5.83 7.53 -0.32
CA VAL A 104 -6.58 8.54 -1.08
C VAL A 104 -7.00 9.65 -0.12
N HIS A 105 -6.77 10.89 -0.53
CA HIS A 105 -7.18 12.07 0.23
C HIS A 105 -8.69 12.01 0.52
N PRO A 106 -9.15 12.31 1.74
CA PRO A 106 -10.56 12.18 2.14
C PRO A 106 -11.56 12.83 1.18
N ARG A 107 -11.24 14.01 0.65
CA ARG A 107 -12.12 14.74 -0.29
C ARG A 107 -12.30 14.06 -1.64
N TYR A 108 -11.44 13.12 -1.98
CA TYR A 108 -11.43 12.42 -3.28
C TYR A 108 -11.90 10.97 -3.17
N ARG A 109 -12.32 10.52 -2.00
CA ARG A 109 -12.85 9.17 -1.80
C ARG A 109 -14.20 8.98 -2.48
N GLY A 110 -14.53 7.72 -2.78
CA GLY A 110 -15.80 7.38 -3.44
C GLY A 110 -15.83 7.64 -4.93
N GLN A 111 -14.69 7.99 -5.55
CA GLN A 111 -14.57 8.31 -6.97
C GLN A 111 -13.79 7.25 -7.77
N GLY A 112 -13.48 6.10 -7.15
CA GLY A 112 -12.75 5.01 -7.79
C GLY A 112 -11.24 5.21 -7.89
N ILE A 113 -10.67 6.25 -7.29
CA ILE A 113 -9.23 6.57 -7.36
C ILE A 113 -8.40 5.46 -6.73
N GLY A 114 -8.81 4.95 -5.57
CA GLY A 114 -8.12 3.84 -4.91
C GLY A 114 -8.02 2.60 -5.79
N ALA A 115 -9.09 2.25 -6.50
CA ALA A 115 -9.09 1.13 -7.42
C ALA A 115 -8.16 1.38 -8.62
N LYS A 116 -8.12 2.59 -9.16
CA LYS A 116 -7.20 2.95 -10.25
C LYS A 116 -5.75 2.88 -9.79
N LEU A 117 -5.44 3.35 -8.58
CA LEU A 117 -4.10 3.29 -8.01
C LEU A 117 -3.60 1.85 -7.89
N ILE A 118 -4.38 0.98 -7.27
CA ILE A 118 -3.93 -0.40 -7.05
C ILE A 118 -3.80 -1.18 -8.37
N ARG A 119 -4.68 -0.96 -9.33
CA ARG A 119 -4.55 -1.56 -10.67
C ARG A 119 -3.29 -1.10 -11.38
N ALA A 120 -2.98 0.19 -11.33
CA ALA A 120 -1.77 0.72 -11.93
C ALA A 120 -0.52 0.18 -11.21
N LEU A 121 -0.55 0.09 -9.89
CA LEU A 121 0.57 -0.43 -9.10
C LEU A 121 0.85 -1.91 -9.38
N LEU A 122 -0.21 -2.72 -9.52
CA LEU A 122 -0.09 -4.18 -9.69
C LEU A 122 -0.11 -4.63 -11.14
N ALA A 123 -0.22 -3.71 -12.10
CA ALA A 123 -0.20 -4.02 -13.53
C ALA A 123 1.13 -4.68 -13.93
N ASP A 124 1.05 -5.78 -14.67
CA ASP A 124 2.21 -6.49 -15.23
C ASP A 124 3.29 -6.91 -14.19
N ARG A 125 2.90 -7.11 -12.94
CA ARG A 125 3.82 -7.56 -11.91
C ARG A 125 4.22 -9.02 -12.11
N PRO A 126 5.53 -9.36 -11.96
CA PRO A 126 6.00 -10.74 -12.12
C PRO A 126 5.74 -11.63 -10.90
N GLU A 127 5.49 -11.04 -9.72
CA GLU A 127 5.26 -11.79 -8.48
C GLU A 127 3.96 -12.58 -8.55
N SER A 128 3.88 -13.68 -7.79
CA SER A 128 2.69 -14.54 -7.73
C SER A 128 1.57 -13.97 -6.87
N PHE A 129 1.93 -13.12 -5.90
CA PHE A 129 0.98 -12.52 -4.97
C PHE A 129 1.37 -11.06 -4.69
N ALA A 130 0.36 -10.23 -4.41
CA ALA A 130 0.52 -9.00 -3.65
C ALA A 130 0.17 -9.28 -2.18
N THR A 131 0.77 -8.54 -1.26
CA THR A 131 0.49 -8.64 0.18
C THR A 131 0.47 -7.27 0.82
N LEU A 132 -0.35 -7.10 1.85
CA LEU A 132 -0.39 -5.88 2.66
C LEU A 132 -0.78 -6.20 4.11
N ALA A 133 -0.45 -5.29 5.01
CA ALA A 133 -0.92 -5.29 6.39
C ALA A 133 -2.02 -4.23 6.55
N SER A 134 -3.15 -4.61 7.12
CA SER A 134 -4.31 -3.73 7.28
C SER A 134 -4.80 -3.69 8.72
N ASP A 135 -5.06 -2.49 9.23
CA ASP A 135 -5.76 -2.33 10.50
C ASP A 135 -7.21 -2.81 10.34
N PRO A 136 -7.65 -3.84 11.08
CA PRO A 136 -9.01 -4.38 10.94
C PRO A 136 -10.11 -3.37 11.29
N ARG A 137 -9.77 -2.30 12.01
CA ARG A 137 -10.70 -1.21 12.37
C ARG A 137 -10.89 -0.20 11.24
N SER A 138 -10.02 -0.21 10.22
CA SER A 138 -10.12 0.73 9.12
C SER A 138 -11.31 0.43 8.20
N ALA A 139 -11.92 1.48 7.65
CA ALA A 139 -13.01 1.36 6.68
C ALA A 139 -12.56 0.62 5.40
N ALA A 140 -11.29 0.70 5.05
CA ALA A 140 -10.72 0.04 3.88
C ALA A 140 -10.74 -1.49 3.98
N ARG A 141 -10.80 -2.07 5.19
CA ARG A 141 -10.74 -3.51 5.39
C ARG A 141 -11.84 -4.27 4.64
N SER A 142 -13.06 -3.74 4.65
CA SER A 142 -14.18 -4.35 3.91
C SER A 142 -14.03 -4.21 2.39
N MET A 143 -13.42 -3.12 1.93
CA MET A 143 -13.10 -2.92 0.50
C MET A 143 -12.10 -3.95 0.01
N TYR A 144 -11.08 -4.25 0.79
CA TYR A 144 -10.08 -5.26 0.45
C TYR A 144 -10.73 -6.64 0.27
N THR A 145 -11.60 -7.05 1.19
CA THR A 145 -12.33 -8.31 1.08
C THR A 145 -13.14 -8.38 -0.21
N ARG A 146 -13.87 -7.31 -0.55
CA ARG A 146 -14.66 -7.25 -1.79
C ARG A 146 -13.78 -7.28 -3.05
N ALA A 147 -12.56 -6.75 -2.98
CA ALA A 147 -11.62 -6.75 -4.09
C ALA A 147 -10.86 -8.08 -4.26
N GLY A 148 -11.15 -9.10 -3.44
CA GLY A 148 -10.55 -10.42 -3.54
C GLY A 148 -9.35 -10.67 -2.65
N TRP A 149 -8.96 -9.69 -1.81
CA TRP A 149 -7.92 -9.90 -0.80
C TRP A 149 -8.42 -10.85 0.28
N ARG A 150 -7.57 -11.80 0.66
CA ARG A 150 -7.88 -12.79 1.71
C ARG A 150 -6.87 -12.71 2.84
N GLN A 151 -7.34 -12.93 4.05
CA GLN A 151 -6.48 -12.94 5.22
C GLN A 151 -5.73 -14.27 5.32
N VAL A 152 -4.42 -14.18 5.54
CA VAL A 152 -3.53 -15.36 5.72
C VAL A 152 -2.80 -15.34 7.05
N GLY A 153 -3.01 -14.32 7.87
CA GLY A 153 -2.39 -14.22 9.18
C GLY A 153 -2.66 -12.89 9.86
N THR A 154 -2.00 -12.70 10.97
CA THR A 154 -2.04 -11.49 11.79
C THR A 154 -0.63 -11.09 12.21
N SER A 155 -0.48 -9.82 12.54
CA SER A 155 0.74 -9.26 13.12
C SER A 155 0.35 -8.52 14.40
N THR A 156 0.86 -8.96 15.55
CA THR A 156 0.55 -8.36 16.84
C THR A 156 1.78 -7.63 17.37
N LEU A 157 1.64 -6.32 17.59
CA LEU A 157 2.68 -5.50 18.18
C LEU A 157 2.37 -5.25 19.66
N PRO A 158 3.39 -5.24 20.54
CA PRO A 158 3.19 -4.96 21.96
C PRO A 158 2.58 -3.59 22.27
N TRP A 159 2.72 -2.65 21.32
CA TRP A 159 2.32 -1.23 21.52
C TRP A 159 1.25 -0.77 20.51
N GLY A 160 0.64 -1.68 19.79
CA GLY A 160 -0.35 -1.33 18.77
C GLY A 160 -1.46 -2.35 18.64
N PRO A 161 -2.50 -2.03 17.86
CA PRO A 161 -3.54 -2.99 17.53
C PRO A 161 -2.98 -4.10 16.64
N PRO A 162 -3.60 -5.30 16.66
CA PRO A 162 -3.26 -6.34 15.70
C PRO A 162 -3.58 -5.86 14.27
N MET A 163 -2.74 -6.27 13.32
CA MET A 163 -2.94 -6.01 11.90
C MET A 163 -3.29 -7.31 11.20
N ASP A 164 -4.22 -7.25 10.26
CA ASP A 164 -4.50 -8.38 9.36
C ASP A 164 -3.46 -8.41 8.24
N LEU A 165 -2.91 -9.58 7.96
CA LEU A 165 -2.03 -9.81 6.83
C LEU A 165 -2.83 -10.40 5.69
N LEU A 166 -2.90 -9.67 4.57
CA LEU A 166 -3.72 -10.00 3.42
C LEU A 166 -2.86 -10.34 2.22
N VAL A 167 -3.40 -11.20 1.35
CA VAL A 167 -2.82 -11.49 0.04
C VAL A 167 -3.86 -11.39 -1.06
N LEU A 168 -3.38 -11.07 -2.25
CA LEU A 168 -4.14 -11.06 -3.49
C LEU A 168 -3.38 -11.84 -4.55
N ASP A 169 -4.05 -12.76 -5.22
CA ASP A 169 -3.45 -13.53 -6.31
C ASP A 169 -3.13 -12.61 -7.50
N LEU A 170 -1.95 -12.76 -8.08
CA LEU A 170 -1.54 -12.05 -9.28
C LEU A 170 -1.40 -13.03 -10.47
N PRO A 171 -1.65 -12.58 -11.69
CA PRO A 171 -2.08 -11.23 -12.08
C PRO A 171 -3.50 -10.90 -11.61
N ILE A 172 -3.79 -9.60 -11.44
CA ILE A 172 -5.14 -9.14 -11.12
C ILE A 172 -6.09 -9.43 -12.27
N SER A 173 -7.33 -9.80 -11.93
CA SER A 173 -8.36 -10.04 -12.94
C SER A 173 -8.67 -8.75 -13.70
N PRO A 174 -8.86 -8.81 -15.06
CA PRO A 174 -9.31 -7.65 -15.82
C PRO A 174 -10.68 -7.18 -15.35
N GLU A 175 -10.96 -5.88 -15.54
CA GLU A 175 -12.32 -5.37 -15.28
C GLU A 175 -13.36 -6.13 -16.10
N PRO A 176 -14.51 -6.47 -15.50
CA PRO A 176 -15.63 -6.94 -16.30
C PRO A 176 -16.04 -5.83 -17.28
N SER A 177 -16.14 -6.20 -18.55
CA SER A 177 -16.53 -5.32 -19.66
C SER A 177 -17.97 -4.81 -19.46
#